data_0cfe4f8ef830b463cf2b05bf6f9a31b6
#
_entry.id   0cfe4f8ef830b463cf2b05bf6f9a31b6
#
_cell.length_a   1.000
_cell.length_b   1.000
_cell.length_c   1.000
_cell.angle_alpha   90.00
_cell.angle_beta   90.00
_cell.angle_gamma   90.00
#
_symmetry.space_group_name_H-M   'P 1'
#
loop_
_entity.id
_entity.type
_entity.pdbx_description
1 polymer ?
#
loop_
_entity_poly.entity_id
_entity_poly.type
_entity_poly.pdbx_seq_one_letter_code
_entity_poly.pdbx_strand_id
1 'polypeptide(L)'
;MQSRRTWLLIAAGTLTGLVAGAGLGRYVWNVPTTPVPSASPATEENAANNVGCFDTSEHKVSFVTVEPGVQLEVLDWGGTGETLVLLAGLGDNAHVYDQFAYQFIDRFHVIGITRRGFGRSSQPAHGYDLDTRARDDIAVLDKLNIRQAVFVGHSVAGTELSKLGAVYPDRIKKLVYLDALDIASGGWANLPQPPPAPELASKDLKSVQCVAAALALEDGYRKPLAAICNMIRSDPSGRVLGAITPPEISSKIHAGLQPAEYDRIHAPALGIFSKITPQFRVPYYGYLDPAKQGEFDRSIKSLSQWVEGAIQRFASGVKNARVVELRDANHYVFIVDEALVVREMRGFLLEE
;
A
#
# COMPACT_ATOMS: atom_id res chain seq x y z
N MET A 1 6.84 -27.09 -38.78
CA MET A 1 7.52 -27.00 -37.47
C MET A 1 6.99 -25.79 -36.75
N GLN A 2 5.98 -25.99 -35.90
CA GLN A 2 5.34 -24.95 -35.13
C GLN A 2 6.02 -24.89 -33.76
N SER A 3 6.63 -23.74 -33.43
CA SER A 3 7.19 -23.49 -32.10
C SER A 3 6.05 -23.22 -31.11
N ARG A 4 5.82 -24.14 -30.19
CA ARG A 4 4.95 -23.93 -29.03
C ARG A 4 5.61 -22.91 -28.11
N ARG A 5 5.11 -21.69 -28.08
CA ARG A 5 5.41 -20.72 -27.02
C ARG A 5 4.59 -21.10 -25.81
N THR A 6 5.27 -21.61 -24.81
CA THR A 6 4.74 -21.89 -23.48
C THR A 6 4.47 -20.56 -22.79
N TRP A 7 3.20 -20.19 -22.67
CA TRP A 7 2.77 -19.10 -21.79
C TRP A 7 2.80 -19.61 -20.36
N LEU A 8 3.83 -19.27 -19.60
CA LEU A 8 3.78 -19.36 -18.15
C LEU A 8 2.87 -18.24 -17.65
N LEU A 9 1.62 -18.60 -17.36
CA LEU A 9 0.69 -17.79 -16.59
C LEU A 9 1.26 -17.66 -15.16
N ILE A 10 1.88 -16.53 -14.84
CA ILE A 10 2.12 -16.12 -13.46
C ILE A 10 0.79 -15.59 -12.95
N ALA A 11 -0.06 -16.50 -12.50
CA ALA A 11 -1.28 -16.20 -11.79
C ALA A 11 -0.97 -15.92 -10.30
N ALA A 12 -0.32 -14.81 -10.01
CA ALA A 12 -0.05 -14.39 -8.63
C ALA A 12 -0.17 -12.86 -8.52
N GLY A 13 -1.31 -12.31 -8.83
CA GLY A 13 -1.39 -10.86 -8.80
C GLY A 13 -2.76 -10.23 -8.82
N THR A 14 -3.82 -10.92 -8.50
CA THR A 14 -5.13 -10.39 -8.89
C THR A 14 -6.16 -10.20 -7.79
N LEU A 15 -5.95 -10.64 -6.55
CA LEU A 15 -6.75 -10.14 -5.44
C LEU A 15 -6.20 -8.80 -4.91
N THR A 16 -4.95 -8.48 -5.23
CA THR A 16 -4.40 -7.14 -5.07
C THR A 16 -5.05 -6.10 -5.99
N GLY A 17 -5.91 -6.49 -6.91
CA GLY A 17 -6.72 -5.58 -7.74
C GLY A 17 -7.97 -5.07 -7.06
N LEU A 18 -8.49 -5.77 -6.08
CA LEU A 18 -9.39 -5.20 -5.05
C LEU A 18 -8.58 -4.37 -4.04
N VAL A 19 -7.26 -4.50 -4.08
CA VAL A 19 -6.25 -3.92 -3.22
C VAL A 19 -5.20 -3.27 -4.13
N ALA A 20 -5.52 -2.12 -4.67
CA ALA A 20 -4.66 -1.05 -5.18
C ALA A 20 -3.21 -1.39 -5.58
N GLY A 21 -3.00 -2.12 -6.58
CA GLY A 21 -1.70 -2.35 -7.19
C GLY A 21 -1.80 -2.87 -8.62
N ALA A 22 -2.94 -3.48 -8.95
CA ALA A 22 -3.15 -4.11 -10.25
C ALA A 22 -3.54 -3.12 -11.35
N GLY A 23 -4.13 -1.96 -11.00
CA GLY A 23 -4.55 -0.98 -11.98
C GLY A 23 -3.38 -0.46 -12.82
N LEU A 24 -2.33 0.00 -12.19
CA LEU A 24 -1.13 0.45 -12.91
C LEU A 24 -0.42 -0.69 -13.66
N GLY A 25 -0.35 -1.89 -13.08
CA GLY A 25 0.23 -3.04 -13.74
C GLY A 25 -0.43 -3.34 -15.09
N ARG A 26 -1.74 -3.26 -15.21
CA ARG A 26 -2.45 -3.54 -16.45
C ARG A 26 -2.38 -2.45 -17.49
N TYR A 27 -2.48 -1.19 -17.07
CA TYR A 27 -2.52 -0.05 -17.99
C TYR A 27 -1.15 0.39 -18.48
N VAL A 28 -0.11 0.15 -17.68
CA VAL A 28 1.23 0.66 -17.97
C VAL A 28 2.15 -0.39 -18.58
N TRP A 29 1.84 -1.70 -18.45
CA TRP A 29 2.69 -2.81 -18.91
C TRP A 29 2.70 -3.06 -20.41
N ASN A 30 1.75 -2.54 -21.16
CA ASN A 30 1.76 -2.61 -22.63
C ASN A 30 2.64 -1.54 -23.30
N VAL A 31 3.35 -0.73 -22.52
CA VAL A 31 4.35 0.20 -23.04
C VAL A 31 5.71 -0.54 -23.12
N PRO A 32 6.39 -0.61 -24.27
CA PRO A 32 7.67 -1.27 -24.41
C PRO A 32 8.68 -0.71 -23.41
N THR A 33 9.19 -1.56 -22.52
CA THR A 33 10.27 -1.19 -21.60
C THR A 33 11.60 -1.24 -22.36
N THR A 34 12.13 -0.09 -22.73
CA THR A 34 13.57 -0.01 -23.06
C THR A 34 14.36 -0.15 -21.76
N PRO A 35 15.43 -0.98 -21.72
CA PRO A 35 16.28 -1.07 -20.56
C PRO A 35 16.88 0.31 -20.24
N VAL A 36 16.63 0.82 -19.05
CA VAL A 36 17.25 2.06 -18.57
C VAL A 36 18.50 1.66 -17.77
N PRO A 37 19.65 2.33 -17.96
CA PRO A 37 20.82 2.15 -17.11
C PRO A 37 20.44 2.34 -15.64
N SER A 38 21.10 1.61 -14.73
CA SER A 38 20.89 1.68 -13.28
C SER A 38 20.84 3.15 -12.84
N ALA A 39 19.67 3.61 -12.41
CA ALA A 39 19.48 5.01 -12.06
C ALA A 39 20.25 5.33 -10.78
N SER A 40 21.09 6.34 -10.87
CA SER A 40 21.54 7.14 -9.74
C SER A 40 20.32 7.68 -8.97
N PRO A 41 20.44 7.99 -7.67
CA PRO A 41 19.34 8.48 -6.87
C PRO A 41 18.63 9.63 -7.60
N ALA A 42 17.31 9.54 -7.68
CA ALA A 42 16.49 10.56 -8.33
C ALA A 42 16.77 11.91 -7.66
N THR A 43 17.38 12.82 -8.39
CA THR A 43 17.63 14.18 -7.94
C THR A 43 16.30 14.95 -7.95
N GLU A 44 16.21 16.01 -7.15
CA GLU A 44 15.03 16.92 -7.09
C GLU A 44 14.57 17.41 -8.47
N GLU A 45 15.47 17.41 -9.46
CA GLU A 45 15.24 17.78 -10.85
C GLU A 45 14.21 16.90 -11.58
N ASN A 46 14.02 15.64 -11.18
CA ASN A 46 13.04 14.74 -11.81
C ASN A 46 11.59 14.96 -11.37
N ALA A 47 11.36 15.57 -10.22
CA ALA A 47 10.02 15.90 -9.74
C ALA A 47 9.47 17.18 -10.39
N ALA A 48 10.35 18.12 -10.77
CA ALA A 48 9.97 19.42 -11.32
C ALA A 48 9.50 19.37 -12.78
N ASN A 49 9.76 18.29 -13.52
CA ASN A 49 9.49 18.19 -14.96
C ASN A 49 8.20 17.44 -15.33
N ASN A 50 7.42 16.97 -14.36
CA ASN A 50 6.15 16.29 -14.62
C ASN A 50 5.02 17.33 -14.80
N VAL A 51 4.72 17.70 -16.04
CA VAL A 51 3.58 18.56 -16.35
C VAL A 51 2.29 17.96 -15.79
N GLY A 52 1.66 18.68 -14.83
CA GLY A 52 0.42 18.26 -14.19
C GLY A 52 0.60 17.44 -12.91
N CYS A 53 1.82 17.22 -12.42
CA CYS A 53 2.11 16.65 -11.13
C CYS A 53 2.32 17.78 -10.11
N PHE A 54 1.29 18.12 -9.36
CA PHE A 54 1.37 19.09 -8.30
C PHE A 54 1.19 18.37 -6.96
N ASP A 55 2.19 18.49 -6.11
CA ASP A 55 2.05 18.18 -4.71
C ASP A 55 1.57 19.43 -4.00
N THR A 56 0.36 19.37 -3.46
CA THR A 56 -0.27 20.48 -2.73
C THR A 56 -0.21 20.29 -1.22
N SER A 57 0.42 19.20 -0.77
CA SER A 57 0.59 18.89 0.64
C SER A 57 1.84 19.58 1.18
N GLU A 58 1.70 20.28 2.28
CA GLU A 58 2.85 20.93 2.94
C GLU A 58 3.59 19.89 3.79
N HIS A 59 4.69 19.34 3.30
CA HIS A 59 5.56 18.45 4.04
C HIS A 59 7.02 18.66 3.64
N LYS A 60 7.93 18.20 4.49
CA LYS A 60 9.35 18.12 4.15
C LYS A 60 9.67 16.75 3.57
N VAL A 61 10.46 16.72 2.52
CA VAL A 61 10.97 15.48 1.94
C VAL A 61 12.42 15.30 2.36
N SER A 62 12.77 14.14 2.85
CA SER A 62 14.14 13.74 3.14
C SER A 62 14.43 12.34 2.65
N PHE A 63 15.71 12.01 2.49
CA PHE A 63 16.17 10.68 2.11
C PHE A 63 17.06 10.10 3.19
N VAL A 64 16.61 9.02 3.80
CA VAL A 64 17.30 8.35 4.90
C VAL A 64 18.05 7.13 4.38
N THR A 65 19.38 7.11 4.55
CA THR A 65 20.21 5.95 4.20
C THR A 65 20.02 4.85 5.23
N VAL A 66 19.41 3.73 4.81
CA VAL A 66 19.14 2.55 5.68
C VAL A 66 20.22 1.47 5.56
N GLU A 67 20.87 1.41 4.41
CA GLU A 67 22.08 0.60 4.17
C GLU A 67 22.93 1.25 3.06
N PRO A 68 24.21 0.85 2.86
CA PRO A 68 25.04 1.42 1.81
C PRO A 68 24.39 1.35 0.42
N GLY A 69 24.15 2.51 -0.19
CA GLY A 69 23.53 2.61 -1.51
C GLY A 69 21.99 2.52 -1.51
N VAL A 70 21.33 2.39 -0.35
CA VAL A 70 19.86 2.36 -0.26
C VAL A 70 19.35 3.50 0.61
N GLN A 71 18.56 4.36 0.01
CA GLN A 71 17.89 5.48 0.67
C GLN A 71 16.37 5.32 0.56
N LEU A 72 15.67 5.62 1.66
CA LEU A 72 14.22 5.69 1.68
C LEU A 72 13.78 7.14 1.73
N GLU A 73 12.78 7.45 0.92
CA GLU A 73 12.05 8.72 1.00
C GLU A 73 11.23 8.74 2.28
N VAL A 74 11.36 9.83 3.02
CA VAL A 74 10.59 10.11 4.24
C VAL A 74 9.90 11.46 4.06
N LEU A 75 8.60 11.48 4.20
CA LEU A 75 7.78 12.67 4.26
C LEU A 75 7.56 13.05 5.71
N ASP A 76 7.71 14.33 6.04
CA ASP A 76 7.49 14.87 7.39
C ASP A 76 6.45 15.99 7.31
N TRP A 77 5.22 15.69 7.74
CA TRP A 77 4.13 16.68 7.81
C TRP A 77 4.18 17.55 9.06
N GLY A 78 5.19 17.35 9.91
CA GLY A 78 5.36 18.15 11.12
C GLY A 78 4.50 17.68 12.28
N GLY A 79 4.11 18.65 13.12
CA GLY A 79 3.43 18.38 14.37
C GLY A 79 4.39 18.23 15.54
N THR A 80 3.84 17.99 16.73
CA THR A 80 4.61 17.87 17.98
C THR A 80 4.06 16.71 18.82
N GLY A 81 4.90 16.17 19.70
CA GLY A 81 4.53 15.05 20.56
C GLY A 81 5.17 13.75 20.14
N GLU A 82 4.48 12.64 20.36
CA GLU A 82 4.96 11.32 19.97
C GLU A 82 5.00 11.16 18.45
N THR A 83 5.98 10.41 17.95
CA THR A 83 6.06 10.16 16.51
C THR A 83 5.03 9.13 16.08
N LEU A 84 4.28 9.46 15.01
CA LEU A 84 3.35 8.60 14.30
C LEU A 84 3.92 8.33 12.90
N VAL A 85 4.24 7.07 12.63
CA VAL A 85 4.83 6.61 11.37
C VAL A 85 3.75 5.98 10.50
N LEU A 86 3.60 6.45 9.26
CA LEU A 86 2.65 5.94 8.27
C LEU A 86 3.37 5.07 7.24
N LEU A 87 2.94 3.81 7.09
CA LEU A 87 3.47 2.83 6.14
C LEU A 87 2.43 2.48 5.08
N ALA A 88 2.74 2.75 3.83
CA ALA A 88 1.82 2.58 2.70
C ALA A 88 1.62 1.10 2.29
N GLY A 89 0.52 0.82 1.60
CA GLY A 89 0.22 -0.47 0.98
C GLY A 89 1.20 -0.84 -0.15
N LEU A 90 1.03 -2.03 -0.73
CA LEU A 90 1.81 -2.46 -1.88
C LEU A 90 1.45 -1.61 -3.10
N GLY A 91 2.47 -1.14 -3.82
CA GLY A 91 2.27 -0.28 -4.99
C GLY A 91 2.19 1.21 -4.66
N ASP A 92 1.93 1.56 -3.41
CA ASP A 92 1.85 2.95 -2.96
C ASP A 92 3.18 3.49 -2.41
N ASN A 93 3.21 4.78 -2.20
CA ASN A 93 4.26 5.56 -1.55
C ASN A 93 3.64 6.45 -0.46
N ALA A 94 4.46 7.12 0.35
CA ALA A 94 3.99 7.88 1.50
C ALA A 94 3.00 9.01 1.15
N HIS A 95 3.05 9.55 -0.08
CA HIS A 95 2.11 10.59 -0.52
C HIS A 95 0.63 10.13 -0.54
N VAL A 96 0.34 8.83 -0.42
CA VAL A 96 -1.04 8.37 -0.28
C VAL A 96 -1.71 8.93 0.97
N TYR A 97 -0.91 9.36 1.95
CA TYR A 97 -1.35 9.94 3.22
C TYR A 97 -1.36 11.46 3.27
N ASP A 98 -1.07 12.15 2.17
CA ASP A 98 -0.90 13.62 2.15
C ASP A 98 -2.07 14.42 2.75
N GLN A 99 -3.29 13.91 2.67
CA GLN A 99 -4.46 14.52 3.32
C GLN A 99 -4.69 13.97 4.73
N PHE A 100 -4.57 12.66 4.87
CA PHE A 100 -4.83 11.94 6.12
C PHE A 100 -3.87 12.32 7.25
N ALA A 101 -2.60 12.56 6.95
CA ALA A 101 -1.57 12.90 7.94
C ALA A 101 -1.92 14.15 8.76
N TYR A 102 -2.54 15.15 8.14
CA TYR A 102 -2.93 16.40 8.81
C TYR A 102 -3.96 16.21 9.92
N GLN A 103 -4.70 15.11 9.90
CA GLN A 103 -5.66 14.79 10.95
C GLN A 103 -5.01 14.49 12.31
N PHE A 104 -3.67 14.41 12.37
CA PHE A 104 -2.94 14.00 13.57
C PHE A 104 -1.84 14.96 14.01
N ILE A 105 -1.42 15.96 13.19
CA ILE A 105 -0.31 16.85 13.48
C ILE A 105 -0.52 17.77 14.71
N ASP A 106 -1.75 17.92 15.16
CA ASP A 106 -2.08 18.66 16.39
C ASP A 106 -1.63 17.95 17.68
N ARG A 107 -1.35 16.64 17.60
CA ARG A 107 -1.02 15.78 18.74
C ARG A 107 0.21 14.90 18.53
N PHE A 108 0.63 14.69 17.28
CA PHE A 108 1.73 13.82 16.90
C PHE A 108 2.69 14.53 15.96
N HIS A 109 3.96 14.15 16.03
CA HIS A 109 4.90 14.38 14.93
C HIS A 109 4.67 13.29 13.89
N VAL A 110 4.15 13.65 12.71
CA VAL A 110 3.70 12.68 11.70
C VAL A 110 4.71 12.57 10.57
N ILE A 111 5.21 11.36 10.35
CA ILE A 111 6.08 11.02 9.23
C ILE A 111 5.53 9.86 8.42
N GLY A 112 5.87 9.80 7.14
CA GLY A 112 5.55 8.67 6.26
C GLY A 112 6.82 8.11 5.63
N ILE A 113 6.96 6.79 5.59
CA ILE A 113 8.09 6.12 4.96
C ILE A 113 7.65 5.49 3.64
N THR A 114 8.28 5.89 2.55
CA THR A 114 8.13 5.20 1.27
C THR A 114 9.06 3.99 1.26
N ARG A 115 8.49 2.80 1.20
CA ARG A 115 9.23 1.52 1.17
C ARG A 115 10.23 1.46 0.03
N ARG A 116 11.36 0.75 0.22
CA ARG A 116 12.29 0.42 -0.87
C ARG A 116 11.55 -0.15 -2.08
N GLY A 117 11.94 0.28 -3.27
CA GLY A 117 11.33 -0.16 -4.52
C GLY A 117 10.17 0.70 -5.02
N PHE A 118 9.64 1.61 -4.19
CA PHE A 118 8.49 2.45 -4.53
C PHE A 118 8.81 3.94 -4.46
N GLY A 119 8.00 4.74 -5.13
CA GLY A 119 8.14 6.19 -5.15
C GLY A 119 9.53 6.64 -5.52
N ARG A 120 10.10 7.51 -4.70
CA ARG A 120 11.46 8.04 -4.84
C ARG A 120 12.49 7.29 -3.99
N SER A 121 12.10 6.23 -3.28
CA SER A 121 13.02 5.36 -2.56
C SER A 121 13.87 4.53 -3.53
N SER A 122 15.07 4.14 -3.10
CA SER A 122 15.98 3.30 -3.88
C SER A 122 15.33 1.98 -4.29
N GLN A 123 15.71 1.46 -5.45
CA GLN A 123 15.25 0.19 -6.01
C GLN A 123 16.42 -0.82 -6.11
N PRO A 124 16.94 -1.31 -4.96
CA PRO A 124 18.04 -2.28 -4.96
C PRO A 124 17.60 -3.62 -5.55
N ALA A 125 18.55 -4.45 -5.95
CA ALA A 125 18.26 -5.79 -6.48
C ALA A 125 17.72 -6.77 -5.42
N HIS A 126 17.87 -6.45 -4.11
CA HIS A 126 17.60 -7.31 -2.95
C HIS A 126 16.91 -6.57 -1.81
N GLY A 127 16.61 -7.30 -0.72
CA GLY A 127 16.10 -6.71 0.51
C GLY A 127 14.59 -6.48 0.52
N TYR A 128 13.84 -7.21 -0.30
CA TYR A 128 12.39 -7.13 -0.34
C TYR A 128 11.69 -8.13 0.60
N ASP A 129 12.46 -8.94 1.32
CA ASP A 129 11.96 -9.80 2.39
C ASP A 129 11.47 -8.99 3.59
N LEU A 130 10.59 -9.58 4.39
CA LEU A 130 9.92 -8.91 5.51
C LEU A 130 10.91 -8.46 6.59
N ASP A 131 11.95 -9.25 6.87
CA ASP A 131 12.95 -8.93 7.89
C ASP A 131 13.75 -7.68 7.51
N THR A 132 14.11 -7.55 6.24
CA THR A 132 14.83 -6.37 5.74
C THR A 132 13.94 -5.14 5.76
N ARG A 133 12.67 -5.24 5.34
CA ARG A 133 11.73 -4.11 5.36
C ARG A 133 11.48 -3.59 6.77
N ALA A 134 11.29 -4.49 7.74
CA ALA A 134 11.16 -4.09 9.15
C ALA A 134 12.44 -3.45 9.71
N ARG A 135 13.63 -3.94 9.31
CA ARG A 135 14.90 -3.28 9.68
C ARG A 135 15.04 -1.90 9.07
N ASP A 136 14.54 -1.69 7.86
CA ASP A 136 14.54 -0.37 7.22
C ASP A 136 13.76 0.64 8.05
N ASP A 137 12.56 0.27 8.50
CA ASP A 137 11.72 1.15 9.32
C ASP A 137 12.44 1.52 10.63
N ILE A 138 13.09 0.55 11.28
CA ILE A 138 13.89 0.81 12.48
C ILE A 138 15.12 1.69 12.17
N ALA A 139 15.79 1.46 11.04
CA ALA A 139 16.94 2.29 10.64
C ALA A 139 16.53 3.73 10.36
N VAL A 140 15.33 3.98 9.83
CA VAL A 140 14.77 5.34 9.69
C VAL A 140 14.57 5.97 11.06
N LEU A 141 13.98 5.28 12.04
CA LEU A 141 13.83 5.79 13.40
C LEU A 141 15.19 6.15 14.02
N ASP A 142 16.21 5.29 13.87
CA ASP A 142 17.54 5.49 14.40
C ASP A 142 18.21 6.74 13.82
N LYS A 143 18.11 6.93 12.50
CA LYS A 143 18.68 8.08 11.79
C LYS A 143 17.98 9.39 12.14
N LEU A 144 16.71 9.35 12.48
CA LEU A 144 15.92 10.49 12.92
C LEU A 144 15.99 10.70 14.44
N ASN A 145 16.76 9.87 15.19
CA ASN A 145 16.85 9.88 16.65
C ASN A 145 15.50 9.68 17.34
N ILE A 146 14.62 8.88 16.76
CA ILE A 146 13.31 8.51 17.31
C ILE A 146 13.46 7.20 18.08
N ARG A 147 13.31 7.24 19.39
CA ARG A 147 13.47 6.06 20.25
C ARG A 147 12.32 5.06 20.08
N GLN A 148 11.10 5.55 20.09
CA GLN A 148 9.86 4.77 19.99
C GLN A 148 8.85 5.53 19.14
N ALA A 149 7.99 4.82 18.43
CA ALA A 149 6.93 5.41 17.63
C ALA A 149 5.62 4.60 17.70
N VAL A 150 4.53 5.26 17.38
CA VAL A 150 3.29 4.62 16.93
C VAL A 150 3.45 4.31 15.45
N PHE A 151 3.09 3.09 15.04
CA PHE A 151 3.10 2.73 13.62
C PHE A 151 1.68 2.49 13.12
N VAL A 152 1.38 3.04 11.97
CA VAL A 152 0.12 2.88 11.24
C VAL A 152 0.43 2.28 9.87
N GLY A 153 -0.16 1.17 9.53
CA GLY A 153 0.11 0.50 8.26
C GLY A 153 -1.16 0.13 7.50
N HIS A 154 -1.13 0.37 6.20
CA HIS A 154 -2.20 0.00 5.29
C HIS A 154 -1.83 -1.30 4.54
N SER A 155 -2.80 -2.21 4.40
CA SER A 155 -2.67 -3.37 3.51
C SER A 155 -1.44 -4.24 3.83
N VAL A 156 -0.53 -4.46 2.87
CA VAL A 156 0.69 -5.26 3.06
C VAL A 156 1.58 -4.77 4.20
N ALA A 157 1.52 -3.48 4.55
CA ALA A 157 2.25 -2.94 5.69
C ALA A 157 1.83 -3.58 7.04
N GLY A 158 0.67 -4.22 7.13
CA GLY A 158 0.29 -5.00 8.28
C GLY A 158 1.27 -6.14 8.61
N THR A 159 1.93 -6.70 7.59
CA THR A 159 2.99 -7.70 7.80
C THR A 159 4.23 -7.06 8.45
N GLU A 160 4.59 -5.84 8.03
CA GLU A 160 5.67 -5.06 8.64
C GLU A 160 5.33 -4.68 10.08
N LEU A 161 4.11 -4.19 10.33
CA LEU A 161 3.64 -3.90 11.70
C LEU A 161 3.74 -5.12 12.62
N SER A 162 3.30 -6.27 12.14
CA SER A 162 3.34 -7.51 12.93
C SER A 162 4.78 -7.93 13.22
N LYS A 163 5.69 -7.81 12.23
CA LYS A 163 7.12 -8.09 12.43
C LYS A 163 7.76 -7.10 13.41
N LEU A 164 7.45 -5.80 13.25
CA LEU A 164 7.95 -4.75 14.15
C LEU A 164 7.50 -5.01 15.60
N GLY A 165 6.20 -5.30 15.80
CA GLY A 165 5.67 -5.59 17.15
C GLY A 165 6.25 -6.83 17.79
N ALA A 166 6.53 -7.88 17.01
CA ALA A 166 7.07 -9.15 17.49
C ALA A 166 8.59 -9.12 17.76
N VAL A 167 9.35 -8.35 16.94
CA VAL A 167 10.84 -8.41 16.96
C VAL A 167 11.45 -7.17 17.63
N TYR A 168 10.76 -6.02 17.57
CA TYR A 168 11.27 -4.75 18.11
C TYR A 168 10.31 -4.13 19.15
N PRO A 169 9.82 -4.86 20.16
CA PRO A 169 8.75 -4.37 21.06
C PRO A 169 9.14 -3.08 21.78
N ASP A 170 10.42 -2.88 22.09
CA ASP A 170 10.92 -1.67 22.78
C ASP A 170 10.89 -0.41 21.87
N ARG A 171 10.65 -0.58 20.58
CA ARG A 171 10.59 0.52 19.61
C ARG A 171 9.13 0.90 19.27
N ILE A 172 8.16 0.11 19.69
CA ILE A 172 6.75 0.23 19.31
C ILE A 172 5.92 0.67 20.51
N LYS A 173 5.20 1.79 20.35
CA LYS A 173 4.24 2.26 21.36
C LYS A 173 2.86 1.68 21.16
N LYS A 174 2.31 1.84 19.97
CA LYS A 174 1.01 1.33 19.55
C LYS A 174 1.09 0.95 18.07
N LEU A 175 0.21 0.05 17.64
CA LEU A 175 0.08 -0.39 16.25
C LEU A 175 -1.35 -0.12 15.75
N VAL A 176 -1.49 0.41 14.53
CA VAL A 176 -2.78 0.59 13.88
C VAL A 176 -2.75 -0.06 12.50
N TYR A 177 -3.66 -1.01 12.30
CA TYR A 177 -3.81 -1.77 11.06
C TYR A 177 -5.01 -1.22 10.28
N LEU A 178 -4.75 -0.56 9.15
CA LEU A 178 -5.77 0.01 8.26
C LEU A 178 -6.02 -0.98 7.11
N ASP A 179 -7.05 -1.78 7.24
CA ASP A 179 -7.40 -2.90 6.35
C ASP A 179 -6.18 -3.79 5.98
N ALA A 180 -5.36 -4.04 6.99
CA ALA A 180 -4.03 -4.62 6.90
C ALA A 180 -4.01 -6.02 7.55
N LEU A 181 -4.73 -6.96 6.94
CA LEU A 181 -4.85 -8.35 7.36
C LEU A 181 -3.60 -9.19 7.02
N ASP A 182 -3.35 -10.26 7.77
CA ASP A 182 -2.26 -11.20 7.49
C ASP A 182 -2.57 -12.05 6.25
N ILE A 183 -2.04 -11.61 5.11
CA ILE A 183 -2.19 -12.28 3.81
C ILE A 183 -1.21 -13.46 3.62
N ALA A 184 -0.24 -13.63 4.50
CA ALA A 184 0.65 -14.80 4.46
C ALA A 184 -0.02 -16.06 5.05
N SER A 185 -1.15 -15.90 5.73
CA SER A 185 -1.87 -16.98 6.41
C SER A 185 -3.27 -17.23 5.82
N GLY A 186 -3.87 -18.35 6.21
CA GLY A 186 -5.28 -18.64 5.93
C GLY A 186 -5.60 -18.93 4.47
N GLY A 187 -4.61 -19.26 3.64
CA GLY A 187 -4.84 -19.67 2.27
C GLY A 187 -5.14 -18.54 1.29
N TRP A 188 -4.81 -17.30 1.64
CA TRP A 188 -4.98 -16.12 0.77
C TRP A 188 -4.54 -16.37 -0.69
N ALA A 189 -3.36 -16.96 -0.90
CA ALA A 189 -2.80 -17.21 -2.23
C ALA A 189 -3.65 -18.15 -3.11
N ASN A 190 -4.58 -18.90 -2.50
CA ASN A 190 -5.44 -19.86 -3.17
C ASN A 190 -6.86 -19.33 -3.40
N LEU A 191 -7.15 -18.10 -3.02
CA LEU A 191 -8.48 -17.52 -3.22
C LEU A 191 -8.77 -17.33 -4.71
N PRO A 192 -9.99 -17.66 -5.17
CA PRO A 192 -10.39 -17.35 -6.53
C PRO A 192 -10.35 -15.84 -6.76
N GLN A 193 -9.80 -15.47 -7.90
CA GLN A 193 -9.63 -14.06 -8.23
C GLN A 193 -10.89 -13.53 -8.90
N PRO A 194 -11.34 -12.31 -8.59
CA PRO A 194 -12.41 -11.68 -9.34
C PRO A 194 -11.96 -11.39 -10.77
N PRO A 195 -12.89 -11.41 -11.74
CA PRO A 195 -12.58 -10.99 -13.09
C PRO A 195 -12.07 -9.55 -13.08
N PRO A 196 -11.13 -9.23 -13.97
CA PRO A 196 -10.59 -7.90 -14.08
C PRO A 196 -11.66 -6.88 -14.48
N ALA A 197 -11.44 -5.61 -14.11
CA ALA A 197 -12.17 -4.51 -14.72
C ALA A 197 -12.12 -4.62 -16.26
N PRO A 198 -13.22 -4.35 -16.97
CA PRO A 198 -13.20 -4.26 -18.42
C PRO A 198 -12.11 -3.25 -18.84
N GLU A 199 -11.41 -3.54 -19.94
CA GLU A 199 -10.48 -2.56 -20.51
C GLU A 199 -11.25 -1.28 -20.87
N LEU A 200 -11.26 -0.35 -19.93
CA LEU A 200 -11.67 1.01 -20.23
C LEU A 200 -10.60 1.57 -21.16
N ALA A 201 -10.95 1.68 -22.42
CA ALA A 201 -10.14 2.14 -23.55
C ALA A 201 -8.70 2.58 -23.16
N SER A 202 -7.81 1.64 -22.95
CA SER A 202 -6.41 1.81 -22.54
C SER A 202 -5.59 2.67 -23.50
N LYS A 203 -6.22 3.13 -24.58
CA LYS A 203 -5.60 3.96 -25.64
C LYS A 203 -5.34 5.40 -25.22
N ASP A 204 -5.90 5.86 -24.10
CA ASP A 204 -5.85 7.27 -23.71
C ASP A 204 -5.15 7.55 -22.36
N LEU A 205 -4.37 6.62 -21.81
CA LEU A 205 -3.53 6.87 -20.63
C LEU A 205 -2.33 7.77 -21.00
N LYS A 206 -2.63 8.93 -21.59
CA LYS A 206 -1.62 9.84 -22.13
C LYS A 206 -1.10 10.82 -21.09
N SER A 207 -1.81 10.98 -19.98
CA SER A 207 -1.46 11.94 -18.93
C SER A 207 -1.68 11.35 -17.54
N VAL A 208 -1.03 11.96 -16.54
CA VAL A 208 -1.21 11.62 -15.11
C VAL A 208 -2.68 11.70 -14.71
N GLN A 209 -3.40 12.72 -15.19
CA GLN A 209 -4.84 12.92 -14.91
C GLN A 209 -5.69 11.79 -15.49
N CYS A 210 -5.36 11.31 -16.71
CA CYS A 210 -6.03 10.14 -17.29
C CYS A 210 -5.79 8.89 -16.47
N VAL A 211 -4.55 8.66 -15.99
CA VAL A 211 -4.22 7.54 -15.08
C VAL A 211 -4.99 7.68 -13.78
N ALA A 212 -5.02 8.87 -13.18
CA ALA A 212 -5.76 9.13 -11.95
C ALA A 212 -7.26 8.86 -12.09
N ALA A 213 -7.85 9.25 -13.22
CA ALA A 213 -9.26 9.00 -13.50
C ALA A 213 -9.56 7.51 -13.72
N ALA A 214 -8.66 6.78 -14.41
CA ALA A 214 -8.79 5.34 -14.64
C ALA A 214 -8.71 4.57 -13.31
N LEU A 215 -7.73 4.89 -12.47
CA LEU A 215 -7.59 4.29 -11.14
C LEU A 215 -8.82 4.60 -10.26
N ALA A 216 -9.32 5.84 -10.28
CA ALA A 216 -10.50 6.19 -9.50
C ALA A 216 -11.76 5.42 -9.93
N LEU A 217 -11.90 5.11 -11.21
CA LEU A 217 -13.01 4.29 -11.71
C LEU A 217 -12.86 2.81 -11.33
N GLU A 218 -11.63 2.29 -11.34
CA GLU A 218 -11.35 0.91 -10.93
C GLU A 218 -11.49 0.72 -9.42
N ASP A 219 -10.87 1.61 -8.65
CA ASP A 219 -10.74 1.49 -7.20
C ASP A 219 -11.95 2.06 -6.43
N GLY A 220 -12.76 2.92 -7.07
CA GLY A 220 -13.91 3.57 -6.44
C GLY A 220 -13.57 4.79 -5.57
N TYR A 221 -12.33 5.29 -5.62
CA TYR A 221 -11.88 6.48 -4.87
C TYR A 221 -10.75 7.18 -5.62
N ARG A 222 -10.39 8.39 -5.18
CA ARG A 222 -9.31 9.18 -5.78
C ARG A 222 -8.10 9.22 -4.85
N LYS A 223 -6.97 8.71 -5.33
CA LYS A 223 -5.67 8.90 -4.66
C LYS A 223 -5.20 10.36 -4.77
N PRO A 224 -4.43 10.86 -3.79
CA PRO A 224 -3.69 12.10 -3.96
C PRO A 224 -2.86 12.08 -5.24
N LEU A 225 -2.86 13.20 -5.97
CA LEU A 225 -2.17 13.25 -7.27
C LEU A 225 -0.67 13.03 -7.13
N ALA A 226 -0.07 13.55 -6.06
CA ALA A 226 1.34 13.33 -5.74
C ALA A 226 1.68 11.84 -5.59
N ALA A 227 0.80 11.05 -4.95
CA ALA A 227 0.99 9.59 -4.87
C ALA A 227 1.07 8.96 -6.26
N ILE A 228 0.15 9.31 -7.17
CA ILE A 228 0.14 8.78 -8.55
C ILE A 228 1.37 9.24 -9.33
N CYS A 229 1.78 10.50 -9.19
CA CYS A 229 2.98 11.04 -9.82
C CYS A 229 4.25 10.30 -9.42
N ASN A 230 4.32 9.82 -8.18
CA ASN A 230 5.42 9.01 -7.67
C ASN A 230 5.26 7.50 -7.93
N MET A 231 4.23 7.09 -8.70
CA MET A 231 4.04 5.71 -9.18
C MET A 231 4.37 5.56 -10.66
N ILE A 232 4.31 6.64 -11.44
CA ILE A 232 4.46 6.62 -12.90
C ILE A 232 5.60 7.51 -13.38
N ARG A 233 6.22 7.11 -14.49
CA ARG A 233 7.17 7.95 -15.24
C ARG A 233 6.40 8.68 -16.34
N SER A 234 6.70 9.96 -16.52
CA SER A 234 6.21 10.74 -17.66
C SER A 234 7.34 11.48 -18.35
N ASP A 235 7.13 11.85 -19.61
CA ASP A 235 8.04 12.72 -20.34
C ASP A 235 7.75 14.21 -19.99
N PRO A 236 8.58 15.15 -20.46
CA PRO A 236 8.39 16.58 -20.21
C PRO A 236 7.06 17.16 -20.71
N SER A 237 6.37 16.47 -21.63
CA SER A 237 5.02 16.86 -22.10
C SER A 237 3.89 16.35 -21.17
N GLY A 238 4.23 15.58 -20.12
CA GLY A 238 3.28 14.92 -19.21
C GLY A 238 2.71 13.61 -19.75
N ARG A 239 3.22 13.08 -20.86
CA ARG A 239 2.82 11.78 -21.39
C ARG A 239 3.39 10.66 -20.53
N VAL A 240 2.54 9.72 -20.13
CA VAL A 240 2.93 8.57 -19.32
C VAL A 240 3.78 7.59 -20.14
N LEU A 241 4.94 7.22 -19.60
CA LEU A 241 5.91 6.29 -20.18
C LEU A 241 5.89 4.91 -19.52
N GLY A 242 5.35 4.79 -18.31
CA GLY A 242 5.30 3.52 -17.59
C GLY A 242 5.31 3.68 -16.07
N ALA A 243 5.32 2.56 -15.35
CA ALA A 243 5.48 2.55 -13.90
C ALA A 243 6.92 2.88 -13.48
N ILE A 244 7.07 3.53 -12.32
CA ILE A 244 8.38 3.72 -11.68
C ILE A 244 8.88 2.40 -11.12
N THR A 245 8.03 1.66 -10.42
CA THR A 245 8.37 0.40 -9.77
C THR A 245 8.29 -0.75 -10.76
N PRO A 246 9.39 -1.50 -10.99
CA PRO A 246 9.33 -2.73 -11.77
C PRO A 246 8.45 -3.79 -11.11
N PRO A 247 7.73 -4.60 -11.90
CA PRO A 247 6.75 -5.56 -11.39
C PRO A 247 7.33 -6.67 -10.52
N GLU A 248 8.56 -7.04 -10.81
CA GLU A 248 9.28 -8.06 -10.04
C GLU A 248 9.47 -7.66 -8.57
N ILE A 249 9.45 -6.36 -8.25
CA ILE A 249 9.55 -5.89 -6.86
C ILE A 249 8.34 -6.34 -6.05
N SER A 250 7.13 -6.14 -6.56
CA SER A 250 5.92 -6.63 -5.91
C SER A 250 5.93 -8.15 -5.74
N SER A 251 6.41 -8.88 -6.75
CA SER A 251 6.56 -10.34 -6.69
C SER A 251 7.56 -10.77 -5.61
N LYS A 252 8.70 -10.06 -5.47
CA LYS A 252 9.70 -10.34 -4.43
C LYS A 252 9.14 -10.06 -3.03
N ILE A 253 8.34 -9.00 -2.87
CA ILE A 253 7.68 -8.69 -1.59
C ILE A 253 6.70 -9.82 -1.22
N HIS A 254 5.85 -10.26 -2.15
CA HIS A 254 4.94 -11.38 -1.91
C HIS A 254 5.68 -12.68 -1.55
N ALA A 255 6.76 -12.99 -2.26
CA ALA A 255 7.58 -14.17 -1.97
C ALA A 255 8.28 -14.10 -0.61
N GLY A 256 8.52 -12.89 -0.09
CA GLY A 256 9.13 -12.64 1.21
C GLY A 256 8.15 -12.47 2.37
N LEU A 257 6.85 -12.69 2.16
CA LEU A 257 5.85 -12.63 3.23
C LEU A 257 6.02 -13.79 4.21
N GLN A 258 5.74 -13.50 5.48
CA GLN A 258 5.77 -14.47 6.58
C GLN A 258 4.47 -14.37 7.37
N PRO A 259 3.95 -15.47 7.91
CA PRO A 259 2.82 -15.43 8.83
C PRO A 259 3.08 -14.52 10.03
N ALA A 260 2.05 -13.77 10.44
CA ALA A 260 2.16 -12.88 11.58
C ALA A 260 2.30 -13.68 12.90
N GLU A 261 3.29 -13.32 13.71
CA GLU A 261 3.50 -13.87 15.06
C GLU A 261 2.72 -13.00 16.07
N TYR A 262 1.39 -13.01 15.96
CA TYR A 262 0.50 -12.12 16.74
C TYR A 262 0.64 -12.29 18.26
N ASP A 263 0.92 -13.50 18.75
CA ASP A 263 1.12 -13.82 20.15
C ASP A 263 2.37 -13.16 20.75
N ARG A 264 3.31 -12.72 19.91
CA ARG A 264 4.52 -11.99 20.31
C ARG A 264 4.33 -10.47 20.32
N ILE A 265 3.18 -9.96 19.87
CA ILE A 265 2.89 -8.53 19.88
C ILE A 265 2.34 -8.14 21.25
N HIS A 266 3.13 -7.34 21.98
CA HIS A 266 2.76 -6.85 23.32
C HIS A 266 2.21 -5.43 23.30
N ALA A 267 2.54 -4.63 22.27
CA ALA A 267 2.02 -3.29 22.11
C ALA A 267 0.50 -3.30 21.91
N PRO A 268 -0.24 -2.32 22.47
CA PRO A 268 -1.65 -2.15 22.15
C PRO A 268 -1.85 -2.02 20.62
N ALA A 269 -2.85 -2.69 20.08
CA ALA A 269 -3.11 -2.70 18.65
C ALA A 269 -4.57 -2.40 18.31
N LEU A 270 -4.80 -1.56 17.31
CA LEU A 270 -6.10 -1.28 16.72
C LEU A 270 -6.12 -1.84 15.30
N GLY A 271 -7.08 -2.71 15.01
CA GLY A 271 -7.40 -3.12 13.65
C GLY A 271 -8.68 -2.45 13.17
N ILE A 272 -8.62 -1.72 12.06
CA ILE A 272 -9.80 -1.17 11.37
C ILE A 272 -9.87 -1.89 10.03
N PHE A 273 -10.82 -2.81 9.90
CA PHE A 273 -10.88 -3.74 8.77
C PHE A 273 -12.18 -3.61 7.99
N SER A 274 -12.08 -3.67 6.67
CA SER A 274 -13.25 -3.84 5.80
C SER A 274 -13.78 -5.26 5.94
N LYS A 275 -14.98 -5.39 6.54
CA LYS A 275 -15.70 -6.66 6.61
C LYS A 275 -16.52 -6.84 5.34
N ILE A 276 -15.89 -7.42 4.32
CA ILE A 276 -16.51 -7.69 3.03
C ILE A 276 -17.64 -8.72 3.20
N THR A 277 -18.84 -8.37 2.71
CA THR A 277 -19.98 -9.31 2.63
C THR A 277 -20.09 -9.89 1.22
N PRO A 278 -20.86 -11.00 1.03
CA PRO A 278 -21.12 -11.52 -0.32
C PRO A 278 -21.85 -10.54 -1.25
N GLN A 279 -22.40 -9.44 -0.72
CA GLN A 279 -23.07 -8.38 -1.47
C GLN A 279 -22.14 -7.25 -1.88
N PHE A 280 -20.88 -7.26 -1.44
CA PHE A 280 -19.88 -6.26 -1.83
C PHE A 280 -19.73 -6.21 -3.36
N ARG A 281 -19.72 -5.01 -3.90
CA ARG A 281 -19.54 -4.76 -5.34
C ARG A 281 -18.56 -3.62 -5.56
N VAL A 282 -17.71 -3.82 -6.56
CA VAL A 282 -16.80 -2.78 -7.06
C VAL A 282 -17.50 -1.92 -8.12
N PRO A 283 -17.03 -0.69 -8.39
CA PRO A 283 -17.67 0.22 -9.34
C PRO A 283 -17.87 -0.38 -10.73
N TYR A 284 -16.94 -1.20 -11.20
CA TYR A 284 -17.01 -1.81 -12.54
C TYR A 284 -17.90 -3.06 -12.62
N TYR A 285 -18.48 -3.55 -11.52
CA TYR A 285 -19.31 -4.77 -11.53
C TYR A 285 -20.44 -4.73 -12.56
N GLY A 286 -21.11 -3.56 -12.68
CA GLY A 286 -22.19 -3.37 -13.64
C GLY A 286 -21.78 -3.41 -15.12
N TYR A 287 -20.48 -3.31 -15.40
CA TYR A 287 -19.93 -3.42 -16.77
C TYR A 287 -19.47 -4.83 -17.14
N LEU A 288 -19.53 -5.78 -16.20
CA LEU A 288 -19.23 -7.18 -16.45
C LEU A 288 -20.42 -7.87 -17.13
N ASP A 289 -20.14 -8.79 -18.06
CA ASP A 289 -21.16 -9.70 -18.59
C ASP A 289 -21.66 -10.65 -17.48
N PRO A 290 -22.84 -11.30 -17.66
CA PRO A 290 -23.43 -12.15 -16.62
C PRO A 290 -22.53 -13.32 -16.16
N ALA A 291 -21.70 -13.88 -17.04
CA ALA A 291 -20.79 -14.97 -16.69
C ALA A 291 -19.69 -14.46 -15.74
N LYS A 292 -19.09 -13.32 -16.07
CA LYS A 292 -18.07 -12.65 -15.23
C LYS A 292 -18.67 -12.12 -13.93
N GLN A 293 -19.92 -11.63 -13.92
CA GLN A 293 -20.61 -11.29 -12.67
C GLN A 293 -20.71 -12.51 -11.75
N GLY A 294 -21.07 -13.68 -12.31
CA GLY A 294 -21.10 -14.94 -11.55
C GLY A 294 -19.73 -15.38 -11.04
N GLU A 295 -18.65 -15.14 -11.79
CA GLU A 295 -17.26 -15.36 -11.31
C GLU A 295 -16.92 -14.41 -10.17
N PHE A 296 -17.24 -13.12 -10.34
CA PHE A 296 -17.03 -12.10 -9.30
C PHE A 296 -17.74 -12.49 -7.99
N ASP A 297 -19.01 -12.86 -8.05
CA ASP A 297 -19.79 -13.22 -6.88
C ASP A 297 -19.20 -14.42 -6.12
N ARG A 298 -18.70 -15.44 -6.85
CA ARG A 298 -18.00 -16.57 -6.23
C ARG A 298 -16.69 -16.13 -5.55
N SER A 299 -15.93 -15.26 -6.19
CA SER A 299 -14.68 -14.75 -5.65
C SER A 299 -14.92 -13.93 -4.38
N ILE A 300 -15.92 -13.03 -4.38
CA ILE A 300 -16.27 -12.23 -3.22
C ILE A 300 -16.79 -13.08 -2.07
N LYS A 301 -17.55 -14.12 -2.34
CA LYS A 301 -17.99 -15.06 -1.30
C LYS A 301 -16.80 -15.74 -0.61
N SER A 302 -15.82 -16.21 -1.38
CA SER A 302 -14.60 -16.82 -0.82
C SER A 302 -13.75 -15.80 -0.06
N LEU A 303 -13.62 -14.59 -0.59
CA LEU A 303 -12.93 -13.49 0.06
C LEU A 303 -13.59 -13.09 1.38
N SER A 304 -14.91 -12.97 1.42
CA SER A 304 -15.69 -12.66 2.63
C SER A 304 -15.39 -13.66 3.76
N GLN A 305 -15.37 -14.95 3.46
CA GLN A 305 -15.06 -15.99 4.44
C GLN A 305 -13.61 -15.90 4.93
N TRP A 306 -12.67 -15.63 4.02
CA TRP A 306 -11.26 -15.48 4.38
C TRP A 306 -11.04 -14.25 5.26
N VAL A 307 -11.65 -13.10 4.93
CA VAL A 307 -11.57 -11.84 5.68
C VAL A 307 -12.08 -12.06 7.11
N GLU A 308 -13.25 -12.70 7.26
CA GLU A 308 -13.79 -13.00 8.59
C GLU A 308 -12.81 -13.84 9.44
N GLY A 309 -12.25 -14.89 8.86
CA GLY A 309 -11.22 -15.71 9.53
C GLY A 309 -9.95 -14.93 9.83
N ALA A 310 -9.52 -14.01 8.96
CA ALA A 310 -8.34 -13.18 9.17
C ALA A 310 -8.54 -12.16 10.31
N ILE A 311 -9.72 -11.52 10.38
CA ILE A 311 -10.09 -10.63 11.48
C ILE A 311 -10.10 -11.40 12.81
N GLN A 312 -10.68 -12.61 12.83
CA GLN A 312 -10.71 -13.45 14.02
C GLN A 312 -9.28 -13.85 14.47
N ARG A 313 -8.40 -14.23 13.54
CA ARG A 313 -6.99 -14.53 13.87
C ARG A 313 -6.27 -13.33 14.49
N PHE A 314 -6.47 -12.13 13.96
CA PHE A 314 -5.94 -10.90 14.55
C PHE A 314 -6.50 -10.66 15.95
N ALA A 315 -7.83 -10.66 16.11
CA ALA A 315 -8.52 -10.38 17.37
C ALA A 315 -8.15 -11.36 18.48
N SER A 316 -7.95 -12.64 18.16
CA SER A 316 -7.59 -13.66 19.13
C SER A 316 -6.08 -13.78 19.35
N GLY A 317 -5.26 -13.42 18.35
CA GLY A 317 -3.81 -13.57 18.40
C GLY A 317 -3.12 -12.42 19.12
N VAL A 318 -3.55 -11.18 18.92
CA VAL A 318 -2.96 -10.00 19.57
C VAL A 318 -3.65 -9.76 20.91
N LYS A 319 -2.92 -9.90 22.01
CA LYS A 319 -3.46 -9.87 23.37
C LYS A 319 -4.24 -8.61 23.72
N ASN A 320 -3.79 -7.45 23.24
CA ASN A 320 -4.37 -6.14 23.51
C ASN A 320 -4.98 -5.54 22.22
N ALA A 321 -5.65 -6.37 21.42
CA ALA A 321 -6.28 -5.92 20.19
C ALA A 321 -7.63 -5.26 20.46
N ARG A 322 -7.85 -4.12 19.81
CA ARG A 322 -9.17 -3.55 19.54
C ARG A 322 -9.47 -3.72 18.05
N VAL A 323 -10.67 -4.14 17.71
CA VAL A 323 -11.10 -4.34 16.32
C VAL A 323 -12.32 -3.48 16.03
N VAL A 324 -12.26 -2.78 14.91
CA VAL A 324 -13.38 -2.04 14.31
C VAL A 324 -13.64 -2.63 12.93
N GLU A 325 -14.85 -3.14 12.72
CA GLU A 325 -15.28 -3.70 11.45
C GLU A 325 -16.10 -2.67 10.67
N LEU A 326 -15.68 -2.34 9.47
CA LEU A 326 -16.38 -1.47 8.53
C LEU A 326 -17.06 -2.33 7.47
N ARG A 327 -18.38 -2.38 7.49
CA ARG A 327 -19.14 -3.24 6.58
C ARG A 327 -19.03 -2.74 5.14
N ASP A 328 -18.55 -3.63 4.25
CA ASP A 328 -18.42 -3.39 2.81
C ASP A 328 -17.66 -2.08 2.47
N ALA A 329 -16.74 -1.66 3.37
CA ALA A 329 -15.92 -0.50 3.14
C ALA A 329 -14.92 -0.73 1.99
N ASN A 330 -14.45 0.35 1.41
CA ASN A 330 -13.35 0.28 0.46
C ASN A 330 -12.05 -0.13 1.16
N HIS A 331 -11.14 -0.79 0.46
CA HIS A 331 -9.82 -1.17 0.99
C HIS A 331 -9.02 0.04 1.53
N TYR A 332 -9.18 1.21 0.91
CA TYR A 332 -8.57 2.47 1.36
C TYR A 332 -9.46 3.17 2.39
N VAL A 333 -9.73 2.48 3.51
CA VAL A 333 -10.63 2.95 4.58
C VAL A 333 -10.27 4.35 5.07
N PHE A 334 -8.99 4.71 5.10
CA PHE A 334 -8.49 6.01 5.56
C PHE A 334 -8.70 7.14 4.54
N ILE A 335 -9.10 6.83 3.30
CA ILE A 335 -9.49 7.82 2.28
C ILE A 335 -11.01 7.89 2.18
N VAL A 336 -11.68 6.73 2.12
CA VAL A 336 -13.12 6.66 1.83
C VAL A 336 -13.95 6.90 3.09
N ASP A 337 -13.52 6.33 4.21
CA ASP A 337 -14.19 6.45 5.51
C ASP A 337 -13.35 7.28 6.50
N GLU A 338 -12.62 8.30 5.99
CA GLU A 338 -11.62 9.09 6.73
C GLU A 338 -12.12 9.56 8.09
N ALA A 339 -13.29 10.21 8.16
CA ALA A 339 -13.81 10.77 9.40
C ALA A 339 -14.02 9.72 10.49
N LEU A 340 -14.49 8.52 10.11
CA LEU A 340 -14.68 7.41 11.04
C LEU A 340 -13.32 6.85 11.46
N VAL A 341 -12.42 6.61 10.52
CA VAL A 341 -11.07 6.09 10.79
C VAL A 341 -10.29 7.04 11.71
N VAL A 342 -10.32 8.33 11.45
CA VAL A 342 -9.70 9.36 12.29
C VAL A 342 -10.27 9.34 13.70
N ARG A 343 -11.60 9.25 13.85
CA ARG A 343 -12.25 9.18 15.17
C ARG A 343 -11.78 7.96 15.97
N GLU A 344 -11.80 6.77 15.36
CA GLU A 344 -11.41 5.53 16.03
C GLU A 344 -9.91 5.52 16.37
N MET A 345 -9.07 6.01 15.45
CA MET A 345 -7.64 6.14 15.70
C MET A 345 -7.36 7.15 16.83
N ARG A 346 -7.96 8.34 16.78
CA ARG A 346 -7.74 9.34 17.84
C ARG A 346 -8.21 8.85 19.19
N GLY A 347 -9.36 8.16 19.26
CA GLY A 347 -9.83 7.50 20.48
C GLY A 347 -8.79 6.53 21.03
N PHE A 348 -8.27 5.63 20.20
CA PHE A 348 -7.26 4.64 20.59
C PHE A 348 -5.88 5.25 20.92
N LEU A 349 -5.43 6.21 20.12
CA LEU A 349 -4.09 6.78 20.24
C LEU A 349 -3.95 7.67 21.48
N LEU A 350 -5.01 8.37 21.87
CA LEU A 350 -5.03 9.32 23.00
C LEU A 350 -5.47 8.68 24.33
N GLU A 351 -5.87 7.41 24.34
CA GLU A 351 -6.06 6.63 25.58
C GLU A 351 -4.70 6.40 26.26
N GLU A 352 -4.61 6.69 27.60
CA GLU A 352 -3.43 6.46 28.43
C GLU A 352 -3.19 4.97 28.74
#